data_0f1e76131f41900aa1e8097bb3cc7b2d
#
_entry.id   0f1e76131f41900aa1e8097bb3cc7b2d
#
_cell.length_a   1.000
_cell.length_b   1.000
_cell.length_c   1.000
_cell.angle_alpha   90.00
_cell.angle_beta   90.00
_cell.angle_gamma   90.00
#
_symmetry.space_group_name_H-M   'P 1'
#
loop_
_entity.id
_entity.type
_entity.pdbx_description
1 polymer ?
#
loop_
_entity_poly.entity_id
_entity_poly.type
_entity_poly.pdbx_seq_one_letter_code
_entity_poly.pdbx_strand_id
1 'polypeptide(L)'
;SESESTQKSEAKSAEQVIEQNLESAGITGYEKLDLAEIEKEKGVALDDYLSYRFFYESDGLQIEAYISAPKSQIVTGKQSPCLIYNHGGNRNYSSLNETDTLYYAYNIGMICVATNYRGCGNSEGTDEFGGDDVDDVTKIVDLCEEFDYIDNSKMPIRMKILFILSILTYGIQQKAE
;
A
#
# COMPACT_ATOMS: atom_id res chain seq x y z
N SER A 1 -24.03 -40.33 22.89
CA SER A 1 -22.68 -39.96 22.36
C SER A 1 -22.89 -39.05 21.17
N GLU A 2 -22.86 -37.74 21.44
CA GLU A 2 -22.84 -36.68 20.44
C GLU A 2 -21.41 -36.57 19.90
N SER A 3 -21.26 -36.78 18.60
CA SER A 3 -20.01 -36.53 17.90
C SER A 3 -19.94 -35.06 17.55
N GLU A 4 -19.18 -34.30 18.31
CA GLU A 4 -18.75 -32.95 17.92
C GLU A 4 -17.86 -33.06 16.67
N SER A 5 -18.42 -32.70 15.52
CA SER A 5 -17.66 -32.50 14.31
C SER A 5 -16.94 -31.15 14.44
N THR A 6 -15.69 -31.20 14.88
CA THR A 6 -14.78 -30.01 14.84
C THR A 6 -14.51 -29.68 13.38
N GLN A 7 -15.24 -28.75 12.81
CA GLN A 7 -14.90 -28.15 11.52
C GLN A 7 -13.56 -27.42 11.69
N LYS A 8 -12.50 -28.03 11.20
CA LYS A 8 -11.20 -27.41 11.03
C LYS A 8 -11.37 -26.35 9.94
N SER A 9 -11.47 -25.07 10.32
CA SER A 9 -11.46 -24.00 9.32
C SER A 9 -10.13 -24.07 8.57
N GLU A 10 -10.18 -24.25 7.26
CA GLU A 10 -8.98 -24.17 6.43
C GLU A 10 -8.36 -22.77 6.58
N ALA A 11 -7.05 -22.73 6.75
CA ALA A 11 -6.33 -21.46 6.83
C ALA A 11 -6.45 -20.74 5.47
N LYS A 12 -6.81 -19.46 5.50
CA LYS A 12 -6.93 -18.64 4.28
C LYS A 12 -5.56 -18.49 3.61
N SER A 13 -5.54 -18.42 2.27
CA SER A 13 -4.34 -18.05 1.54
C SER A 13 -4.00 -16.56 1.75
N ALA A 14 -2.76 -16.17 1.48
CA ALA A 14 -2.34 -14.78 1.60
C ALA A 14 -3.13 -13.85 0.67
N GLU A 15 -3.48 -14.32 -0.53
CA GLU A 15 -4.37 -13.64 -1.48
C GLU A 15 -5.73 -13.37 -0.86
N GLN A 16 -6.38 -14.41 -0.33
CA GLN A 16 -7.69 -14.29 0.31
C GLN A 16 -7.67 -13.31 1.50
N VAL A 17 -6.58 -13.25 2.24
CA VAL A 17 -6.44 -12.30 3.36
C VAL A 17 -6.37 -10.87 2.85
N ILE A 18 -5.52 -10.57 1.85
CA ILE A 18 -5.42 -9.22 1.28
C ILE A 18 -6.77 -8.79 0.69
N GLU A 19 -7.35 -9.60 -0.19
CA GLU A 19 -8.59 -9.28 -0.89
C GLU A 19 -9.74 -9.03 0.08
N GLN A 20 -9.89 -9.86 1.11
CA GLN A 20 -10.90 -9.67 2.14
C GLN A 20 -10.70 -8.37 2.93
N ASN A 21 -9.46 -7.98 3.23
CA ASN A 21 -9.19 -6.73 3.94
C ASN A 21 -9.49 -5.51 3.05
N LEU A 22 -9.13 -5.55 1.76
CA LEU A 22 -9.50 -4.51 0.80
C LEU A 22 -11.02 -4.36 0.70
N GLU A 23 -11.75 -5.47 0.57
CA GLU A 23 -13.22 -5.47 0.51
C GLU A 23 -13.85 -4.95 1.81
N SER A 24 -13.33 -5.35 2.97
CA SER A 24 -13.82 -4.89 4.28
C SER A 24 -13.61 -3.39 4.49
N ALA A 25 -12.56 -2.83 3.90
CA ALA A 25 -12.28 -1.40 3.86
C ALA A 25 -13.07 -0.65 2.77
N GLY A 26 -14.01 -1.32 2.09
CA GLY A 26 -14.85 -0.73 1.04
C GLY A 26 -14.17 -0.60 -0.33
N ILE A 27 -13.00 -1.18 -0.51
CA ILE A 27 -12.27 -1.16 -1.78
C ILE A 27 -12.78 -2.31 -2.65
N THR A 28 -13.42 -1.98 -3.76
CA THR A 28 -13.95 -2.95 -4.73
C THR A 28 -13.20 -2.95 -6.06
N GLY A 29 -12.42 -1.89 -6.33
CA GLY A 29 -11.61 -1.74 -7.53
C GLY A 29 -10.14 -2.10 -7.24
N TYR A 30 -9.81 -3.39 -7.15
CA TYR A 30 -8.43 -3.85 -7.01
C TYR A 30 -8.08 -4.89 -8.08
N GLU A 31 -6.80 -4.99 -8.37
CA GLU A 31 -6.23 -5.92 -9.34
C GLU A 31 -4.97 -6.57 -8.77
N LYS A 32 -4.93 -7.91 -8.77
CA LYS A 32 -3.70 -8.65 -8.50
C LYS A 32 -2.79 -8.55 -9.72
N LEU A 33 -1.56 -8.12 -9.49
CA LEU A 33 -0.60 -7.93 -10.56
C LEU A 33 0.11 -9.24 -10.90
N ASP A 34 0.35 -9.45 -12.21
CA ASP A 34 1.18 -10.56 -12.71
C ASP A 34 2.65 -10.18 -12.58
N LEU A 35 3.39 -10.94 -11.78
CA LEU A 35 4.80 -10.68 -11.50
C LEU A 35 5.76 -11.39 -12.47
N ALA A 36 5.26 -12.23 -13.38
CA ALA A 36 6.09 -13.08 -14.24
C ALA A 36 7.03 -12.28 -15.17
N GLU A 37 6.56 -11.16 -15.71
CA GLU A 37 7.39 -10.29 -16.55
C GLU A 37 8.49 -9.60 -15.73
N ILE A 38 8.19 -9.19 -14.50
CA ILE A 38 9.15 -8.57 -13.57
C ILE A 38 10.21 -9.59 -13.14
N GLU A 39 9.80 -10.82 -12.81
CA GLU A 39 10.73 -11.92 -12.52
C GLU A 39 11.73 -12.13 -13.63
N LYS A 40 11.23 -12.20 -14.86
CA LYS A 40 12.05 -12.41 -16.06
C LYS A 40 13.00 -11.24 -16.32
N GLU A 41 12.51 -10.01 -16.21
CA GLU A 41 13.32 -8.81 -16.46
C GLU A 41 14.41 -8.64 -15.41
N LYS A 42 14.08 -8.84 -14.14
CA LYS A 42 15.01 -8.59 -13.01
C LYS A 42 15.85 -9.83 -12.65
N GLY A 43 15.48 -11.03 -13.13
CA GLY A 43 16.17 -12.27 -12.80
C GLY A 43 16.04 -12.67 -11.33
N VAL A 44 14.90 -12.37 -10.70
CA VAL A 44 14.60 -12.66 -9.29
C VAL A 44 13.40 -13.59 -9.20
N ALA A 45 13.29 -14.38 -8.12
CA ALA A 45 12.12 -15.21 -7.86
C ALA A 45 11.10 -14.44 -7.03
N LEU A 46 9.86 -14.35 -7.51
CA LEU A 46 8.76 -13.62 -6.88
C LEU A 46 7.56 -14.51 -6.50
N ASP A 47 7.69 -15.83 -6.61
CA ASP A 47 6.63 -16.79 -6.25
C ASP A 47 6.08 -16.60 -4.83
N ASP A 48 6.93 -16.15 -3.90
CA ASP A 48 6.59 -15.88 -2.50
C ASP A 48 6.10 -14.46 -2.24
N TYR A 49 5.81 -13.68 -3.28
CA TYR A 49 5.34 -12.31 -3.18
C TYR A 49 3.96 -12.13 -3.79
N LEU A 50 3.27 -11.11 -3.30
CA LEU A 50 2.01 -10.61 -3.84
C LEU A 50 2.14 -9.13 -4.10
N SER A 51 1.49 -8.68 -5.16
CA SER A 51 1.34 -7.25 -5.46
C SER A 51 -0.05 -6.97 -5.98
N TYR A 52 -0.65 -5.89 -5.50
CA TYR A 52 -1.96 -5.42 -5.91
C TYR A 52 -1.92 -3.93 -6.21
N ARG A 53 -2.66 -3.53 -7.23
CA ARG A 53 -3.08 -2.16 -7.48
C ARG A 53 -4.52 -2.01 -7.01
N PHE A 54 -4.86 -0.90 -6.39
CA PHE A 54 -6.22 -0.59 -5.97
C PHE A 54 -6.48 0.91 -5.96
N PHE A 55 -7.76 1.27 -5.86
CA PHE A 55 -8.18 2.66 -5.70
C PHE A 55 -8.93 2.82 -4.38
N TYR A 56 -8.64 3.87 -3.65
CA TYR A 56 -9.33 4.26 -2.43
C TYR A 56 -9.89 5.67 -2.55
N GLU A 57 -10.92 5.98 -1.77
CA GLU A 57 -11.53 7.30 -1.77
C GLU A 57 -10.80 8.25 -0.82
N SER A 58 -10.47 9.44 -1.32
CA SER A 58 -9.97 10.58 -0.55
C SER A 58 -10.64 11.85 -1.06
N ASP A 59 -11.40 12.53 -0.19
CA ASP A 59 -12.16 13.74 -0.52
C ASP A 59 -13.08 13.61 -1.75
N GLY A 60 -13.67 12.44 -1.94
CA GLY A 60 -14.53 12.14 -3.09
C GLY A 60 -13.78 11.82 -4.38
N LEU A 61 -12.45 11.76 -4.35
CA LEU A 61 -11.58 11.38 -5.48
C LEU A 61 -11.16 9.91 -5.36
N GLN A 62 -10.97 9.26 -6.51
CA GLN A 62 -10.38 7.93 -6.60
C GLN A 62 -8.87 8.05 -6.71
N ILE A 63 -8.16 7.59 -5.70
CA ILE A 63 -6.71 7.69 -5.58
C ILE A 63 -6.07 6.32 -5.77
N GLU A 64 -5.16 6.21 -6.72
CA GLU A 64 -4.43 4.99 -7.03
C GLU A 64 -3.39 4.66 -5.96
N ALA A 65 -3.34 3.39 -5.56
CA ALA A 65 -2.37 2.88 -4.60
C ALA A 65 -1.89 1.48 -4.96
N TYR A 66 -0.78 1.10 -4.38
CA TYR A 66 -0.16 -0.21 -4.53
C TYR A 66 0.16 -0.82 -3.17
N ILE A 67 0.02 -2.14 -3.07
CA ILE A 67 0.50 -2.92 -1.94
C ILE A 67 1.30 -4.10 -2.47
N SER A 68 2.49 -4.31 -1.93
CA SER A 68 3.29 -5.50 -2.17
C SER A 68 3.77 -6.10 -0.87
N ALA A 69 3.78 -7.43 -0.79
CA ALA A 69 4.15 -8.13 0.44
C ALA A 69 4.72 -9.51 0.18
N PRO A 70 5.66 -9.99 1.02
CA PRO A 70 5.95 -11.41 1.12
C PRO A 70 4.72 -12.15 1.64
N LYS A 71 4.33 -13.26 1.03
CA LYS A 71 3.20 -14.11 1.48
C LYS A 71 3.32 -14.52 2.95
N SER A 72 4.56 -14.74 3.42
CA SER A 72 4.84 -15.09 4.81
C SER A 72 4.49 -13.99 5.83
N GLN A 73 4.30 -12.74 5.40
CA GLN A 73 3.88 -11.62 6.24
C GLN A 73 2.35 -11.45 6.28
N ILE A 74 1.63 -12.12 5.37
CA ILE A 74 0.16 -12.06 5.23
C ILE A 74 -0.49 -13.34 5.79
N VAL A 75 0.10 -13.92 6.80
CA VAL A 75 -0.44 -15.15 7.42
C VAL A 75 -1.48 -14.81 8.46
N THR A 76 -2.60 -15.51 8.42
CA THR A 76 -3.73 -15.34 9.33
C THR A 76 -3.30 -15.30 10.81
N GLY A 77 -3.77 -14.30 11.53
CA GLY A 77 -3.57 -14.16 12.98
C GLY A 77 -2.19 -13.63 13.40
N LYS A 78 -1.38 -13.16 12.44
CA LYS A 78 -0.11 -12.51 12.72
C LYS A 78 -0.08 -11.13 12.09
N GLN A 79 0.18 -10.12 12.88
CA GLN A 79 0.41 -8.76 12.40
C GLN A 79 1.89 -8.54 12.06
N SER A 80 2.14 -7.84 10.98
CA SER A 80 3.47 -7.56 10.44
C SER A 80 3.69 -6.05 10.25
N PRO A 81 4.92 -5.55 10.41
CA PRO A 81 5.21 -4.15 10.18
C PRO A 81 4.99 -3.79 8.70
N CYS A 82 4.53 -2.57 8.45
CA CYS A 82 4.27 -2.05 7.13
C CYS A 82 5.11 -0.80 6.86
N LEU A 83 5.77 -0.77 5.70
CA LEU A 83 6.40 0.42 5.16
C LEU A 83 5.39 1.20 4.33
N ILE A 84 5.12 2.45 4.68
CA ILE A 84 4.42 3.38 3.80
C ILE A 84 5.46 4.15 3.00
N TYR A 85 5.52 3.87 1.70
CA TYR A 85 6.43 4.53 0.78
C TYR A 85 5.73 5.70 0.09
N ASN A 86 6.36 6.84 0.13
CA ASN A 86 5.86 8.07 -0.47
C ASN A 86 6.83 8.54 -1.52
N HIS A 87 6.36 8.66 -2.77
CA HIS A 87 7.18 9.15 -3.86
C HIS A 87 7.40 10.65 -3.76
N GLY A 88 8.55 11.10 -4.25
CA GLY A 88 8.80 12.52 -4.45
C GLY A 88 8.38 12.94 -5.86
N GLY A 89 8.50 14.21 -6.17
CA GLY A 89 8.28 14.74 -7.51
C GLY A 89 7.02 15.57 -7.63
N ASN A 90 6.71 15.93 -8.87
CA ASN A 90 5.66 16.84 -9.23
C ASN A 90 4.81 16.24 -10.33
N ARG A 91 3.52 16.19 -10.15
CA ARG A 91 2.57 15.63 -11.11
C ARG A 91 2.98 14.20 -11.46
N ASN A 92 3.04 13.87 -12.74
CA ASN A 92 3.46 12.53 -13.19
C ASN A 92 4.97 12.26 -13.11
N TYR A 93 5.77 13.20 -12.64
CA TYR A 93 7.20 12.93 -12.42
C TYR A 93 7.35 12.06 -11.16
N SER A 94 7.95 10.87 -11.34
CA SER A 94 8.07 9.86 -10.29
C SER A 94 6.76 9.25 -9.80
N SER A 95 5.69 9.27 -10.61
CA SER A 95 4.50 8.46 -10.33
C SER A 95 4.88 7.01 -10.12
N LEU A 96 4.24 6.38 -9.15
CA LEU A 96 4.47 4.99 -8.80
C LEU A 96 3.91 4.05 -9.88
N ASN A 97 4.53 2.91 -9.99
CA ASN A 97 4.06 1.78 -10.74
C ASN A 97 4.17 0.49 -9.90
N GLU A 98 3.79 -0.62 -10.45
CA GLU A 98 3.78 -1.93 -9.78
C GLU A 98 5.14 -2.39 -9.26
N THR A 99 6.24 -1.88 -9.79
CA THR A 99 7.59 -2.30 -9.39
C THR A 99 8.08 -1.59 -8.13
N ASP A 100 7.54 -0.42 -7.81
CA ASP A 100 8.06 0.40 -6.71
C ASP A 100 7.83 -0.23 -5.34
N THR A 101 6.57 -0.59 -5.02
CA THR A 101 6.27 -1.27 -3.75
C THR A 101 6.89 -2.65 -3.68
N LEU A 102 6.92 -3.37 -4.82
CA LEU A 102 7.52 -4.70 -4.91
C LEU A 102 9.03 -4.66 -4.65
N TYR A 103 9.73 -3.63 -5.18
CA TYR A 103 11.16 -3.43 -4.91
C TYR A 103 11.44 -3.32 -3.41
N TYR A 104 10.68 -2.51 -2.69
CA TYR A 104 10.86 -2.37 -1.24
C TYR A 104 10.45 -3.64 -0.49
N ALA A 105 9.31 -4.25 -0.83
CA ALA A 105 8.87 -5.49 -0.21
C ALA A 105 9.92 -6.61 -0.35
N TYR A 106 10.49 -6.74 -1.55
CA TYR A 106 11.53 -7.73 -1.84
C TYR A 106 12.83 -7.48 -1.06
N ASN A 107 13.36 -6.24 -1.09
CA ASN A 107 14.66 -5.94 -0.49
C ASN A 107 14.62 -5.86 1.05
N ILE A 108 13.48 -5.48 1.63
CA ILE A 108 13.34 -5.29 3.08
C ILE A 108 12.63 -6.48 3.74
N GLY A 109 11.89 -7.28 2.97
CA GLY A 109 11.10 -8.40 3.49
C GLY A 109 9.88 -7.97 4.31
N MET A 110 9.31 -6.80 4.02
CA MET A 110 8.17 -6.20 4.73
C MET A 110 6.99 -5.96 3.78
N ILE A 111 5.82 -5.76 4.35
CA ILE A 111 4.68 -5.20 3.62
C ILE A 111 5.05 -3.77 3.22
N CYS A 112 4.83 -3.41 1.95
CA CYS A 112 5.02 -2.05 1.45
C CYS A 112 3.72 -1.56 0.81
N VAL A 113 3.25 -0.39 1.24
CA VAL A 113 2.09 0.30 0.66
C VAL A 113 2.53 1.67 0.17
N ALA A 114 2.00 2.10 -0.95
CA ALA A 114 2.29 3.42 -1.52
C ALA A 114 1.08 3.98 -2.26
N THR A 115 0.97 5.30 -2.32
CA THR A 115 -0.11 6.00 -3.01
C THR A 115 0.44 6.95 -4.07
N ASN A 116 -0.23 6.98 -5.22
CA ASN A 116 -0.08 8.02 -6.25
C ASN A 116 -1.04 9.15 -5.89
N TYR A 117 -0.62 10.15 -5.17
CA TYR A 117 -1.46 11.29 -4.73
C TYR A 117 -2.38 11.81 -5.83
N ARG A 118 -3.39 12.63 -5.47
CA ARG A 118 -4.28 13.28 -6.45
C ARG A 118 -3.49 13.97 -7.57
N GLY A 119 -3.91 13.77 -8.80
CA GLY A 119 -3.24 14.32 -9.99
C GLY A 119 -1.98 13.59 -10.43
N CYS A 120 -1.60 12.46 -9.78
CA CYS A 120 -0.47 11.62 -10.16
C CYS A 120 -0.93 10.23 -10.59
N GLY A 121 -0.22 9.62 -11.55
CA GLY A 121 -0.58 8.28 -12.08
C GLY A 121 -1.99 8.26 -12.64
N ASN A 122 -2.81 7.32 -12.18
CA ASN A 122 -4.22 7.20 -12.54
C ASN A 122 -5.15 7.79 -11.47
N SER A 123 -4.61 8.53 -10.49
CA SER A 123 -5.41 9.22 -9.48
C SER A 123 -6.15 10.40 -10.09
N GLU A 124 -7.38 10.62 -9.61
CA GLU A 124 -8.17 11.80 -9.95
C GLU A 124 -7.60 13.06 -9.27
N GLY A 125 -8.15 14.23 -9.61
CA GLY A 125 -7.80 15.52 -9.01
C GLY A 125 -6.57 16.17 -9.60
N THR A 126 -5.93 17.03 -8.80
CA THR A 126 -4.77 17.84 -9.21
C THR A 126 -3.76 17.87 -8.08
N ASP A 127 -2.50 17.64 -8.41
CA ASP A 127 -1.37 17.76 -7.49
C ASP A 127 -1.14 19.24 -7.10
N GLU A 128 -1.05 19.51 -5.80
CA GLU A 128 -0.91 20.85 -5.22
C GLU A 128 0.41 21.04 -4.45
N PHE A 129 1.30 20.05 -4.46
CA PHE A 129 2.61 20.17 -3.76
C PHE A 129 2.52 20.43 -2.25
N GLY A 130 1.80 19.60 -1.52
CA GLY A 130 1.60 19.76 -0.09
C GLY A 130 0.38 20.62 0.24
N GLY A 131 -0.60 20.63 -0.66
CA GLY A 131 -1.97 21.03 -0.43
C GLY A 131 -2.81 19.85 0.03
N ASP A 132 -3.95 19.63 -0.61
CA ASP A 132 -4.89 18.56 -0.28
C ASP A 132 -4.34 17.16 -0.58
N ASP A 133 -3.27 17.02 -1.35
CA ASP A 133 -2.52 15.78 -1.57
C ASP A 133 -1.94 15.16 -0.27
N VAL A 134 -1.78 15.95 0.79
CA VAL A 134 -1.42 15.46 2.14
C VAL A 134 -2.54 14.59 2.73
N ASP A 135 -3.79 14.90 2.43
CA ASP A 135 -4.95 14.16 2.92
C ASP A 135 -5.00 12.76 2.30
N ASP A 136 -4.57 12.60 1.04
CA ASP A 136 -4.47 11.30 0.38
C ASP A 136 -3.50 10.37 1.13
N VAL A 137 -2.38 10.91 1.60
CA VAL A 137 -1.42 10.14 2.39
C VAL A 137 -1.93 9.82 3.79
N THR A 138 -2.61 10.75 4.42
CA THR A 138 -3.24 10.51 5.71
C THR A 138 -4.28 9.40 5.57
N LYS A 139 -5.09 9.46 4.52
CA LYS A 139 -6.13 8.47 4.25
C LYS A 139 -5.57 7.07 3.99
N ILE A 140 -4.48 6.92 3.22
CA ILE A 140 -3.87 5.59 3.01
C ILE A 140 -3.26 5.03 4.30
N VAL A 141 -2.76 5.88 5.20
CA VAL A 141 -2.29 5.46 6.52
C VAL A 141 -3.45 4.94 7.36
N ASP A 142 -4.55 5.68 7.44
CA ASP A 142 -5.75 5.27 8.16
C ASP A 142 -6.31 3.95 7.61
N LEU A 143 -6.32 3.79 6.28
CA LEU A 143 -6.70 2.55 5.63
C LEU A 143 -5.81 1.36 6.03
N CYS A 144 -4.49 1.56 6.10
CA CYS A 144 -3.57 0.52 6.56
C CYS A 144 -3.82 0.12 8.02
N GLU A 145 -4.34 1.03 8.84
CA GLU A 145 -4.71 0.74 10.23
C GLU A 145 -5.93 -0.21 10.34
N GLU A 146 -6.74 -0.30 9.30
CA GLU A 146 -7.90 -1.20 9.23
C GLU A 146 -7.53 -2.64 8.80
N PHE A 147 -6.32 -2.86 8.24
CA PHE A 147 -5.91 -4.16 7.77
C PHE A 147 -5.43 -5.09 8.90
N ASP A 148 -6.09 -6.23 9.07
CA ASP A 148 -5.86 -7.19 10.16
C ASP A 148 -4.41 -7.70 10.25
N TYR A 149 -3.70 -7.73 9.14
CA TYR A 149 -2.33 -8.22 9.02
C TYR A 149 -1.26 -7.15 9.22
N ILE A 150 -1.62 -5.89 9.42
CA ILE A 150 -0.69 -4.78 9.68
C ILE A 150 -0.59 -4.51 11.18
N ASP A 151 0.64 -4.44 11.69
CA ASP A 151 0.91 -4.08 13.07
C ASP A 151 0.97 -2.56 13.25
N ASN A 152 -0.16 -1.98 13.61
CA ASN A 152 -0.32 -0.55 13.80
C ASN A 152 0.59 0.01 14.92
N SER A 153 0.99 -0.81 15.89
CA SER A 153 1.91 -0.41 16.95
C SER A 153 3.34 -0.23 16.44
N LYS A 154 3.67 -0.86 15.32
CA LYS A 154 4.98 -0.81 14.66
C LYS A 154 5.00 0.03 13.38
N MET A 155 3.89 0.68 13.04
CA MET A 155 3.95 1.79 12.10
C MET A 155 4.61 2.97 12.82
N PRO A 156 5.89 3.29 12.56
CA PRO A 156 6.55 4.37 13.32
C PRO A 156 5.83 5.68 13.05
N ILE A 157 5.34 6.32 14.11
CA ILE A 157 4.82 7.70 14.08
C ILE A 157 5.81 8.64 13.39
N ARG A 158 7.10 8.33 13.43
CA ARG A 158 8.15 9.04 12.68
C ARG A 158 7.97 9.03 11.16
N MET A 159 7.35 8.01 10.57
CA MET A 159 7.07 8.01 9.12
C MET A 159 5.89 8.93 8.81
N LYS A 160 4.86 8.98 9.66
CA LYS A 160 3.79 9.98 9.54
C LYS A 160 4.34 11.43 9.59
N ILE A 161 5.24 11.72 10.52
CA ILE A 161 5.80 13.07 10.74
C ILE A 161 6.87 13.44 9.69
N LEU A 162 7.80 12.54 9.37
CA LEU A 162 8.84 12.79 8.37
C LEU A 162 8.26 12.99 6.97
N PHE A 163 7.18 12.32 6.65
CA PHE A 163 6.51 12.46 5.38
C PHE A 163 5.83 13.84 5.25
N ILE A 164 5.03 14.24 6.24
CA ILE A 164 4.42 15.57 6.28
C ILE A 164 5.50 16.67 6.26
N LEU A 165 6.63 16.48 6.98
CA LEU A 165 7.74 17.42 6.93
C LEU A 165 8.44 17.48 5.56
N SER A 166 8.60 16.36 4.86
CA SER A 166 9.26 16.36 3.55
C SER A 166 8.40 17.02 2.47
N ILE A 167 7.08 16.84 2.49
CA ILE A 167 6.15 17.58 1.63
C ILE A 167 6.12 19.05 2.00
N LEU A 168 6.01 19.40 3.29
CA LEU A 168 6.00 20.79 3.74
C LEU A 168 7.32 21.52 3.43
N THR A 169 8.47 20.87 3.61
CA THR A 169 9.77 21.50 3.29
C THR A 169 9.95 21.67 1.79
N TYR A 170 9.52 20.71 0.98
CA TYR A 170 9.56 20.83 -0.48
C TYR A 170 8.58 21.90 -0.99
N GLY A 171 7.35 21.91 -0.48
CA GLY A 171 6.34 22.92 -0.82
C GLY A 171 6.74 24.34 -0.39
N ILE A 172 7.46 24.50 0.72
CA ILE A 172 8.01 25.80 1.16
C ILE A 172 9.14 26.25 0.23
N GLN A 173 9.99 25.31 -0.21
CA GLN A 173 11.11 25.62 -1.12
C GLN A 173 10.63 26.07 -2.50
N GLN A 174 9.57 25.49 -3.03
CA GLN A 174 8.97 25.87 -4.32
C GLN A 174 8.19 27.21 -4.29
N LYS A 175 7.68 27.62 -3.12
CA LYS A 175 7.01 28.92 -2.96
C LYS A 175 7.99 30.07 -2.73
N ALA A 176 9.29 29.77 -2.53
CA ALA A 176 10.35 30.75 -2.30
C ALA A 176 11.15 31.11 -3.58
N GLU A 177 10.92 30.36 -4.69
CA GLU A 177 11.40 30.64 -6.06
C GLU A 177 10.29 31.29 -6.90
#